data_501ed8d99dc4b58552f4ae2586d7dc45
#
_entry.id   501ed8d99dc4b58552f4ae2586d7dc45
#
_cell.length_a   1.000
_cell.length_b   1.000
_cell.length_c   1.000
_cell.angle_alpha   90.00
_cell.angle_beta   90.00
_cell.angle_gamma   90.00
#
_symmetry.space_group_name_H-M   'P 1'
#
loop_
_entity.id
_entity.type
_entity.pdbx_description
1 polymer ?
#
loop_
_entity_poly.entity_id
_entity_poly.type
_entity_poly.pdbx_seq_one_letter_code
_entity_poly.pdbx_strand_id
1 'polypeptide(L)'
;MRCAVGLALIVTWLASASPGTAQEVKQDYSEVVHGDPASGIVALTFDAGTEGGGAAAQVLEILRERGLHVTLFLSGHWVDHNPELAQQIVADGHEVANHSYDHPDLTTLSDGQIVWELDYTDQVVSDVMGAHTRPYFRPPFGARNRRVLDVAAASGFRSIYWSLDSGDWLPRATSGAVAGKILRYAEPGDIVVEHVGSDASAEALPVVLDEFDRRGWRVGTVSEVLGLRQEASR
;
A
#
# COMPACT_ATOMS: atom_id res chain seq x y z
N MET A 1 71.80 -32.61 -39.23
CA MET A 1 70.71 -32.65 -38.23
C MET A 1 69.99 -31.28 -38.26
N ARG A 2 68.82 -31.24 -38.84
CA ARG A 2 67.98 -29.99 -38.90
C ARG A 2 66.78 -30.21 -38.01
N CYS A 3 66.72 -29.45 -36.91
CA CYS A 3 65.54 -29.40 -36.03
C CYS A 3 64.49 -28.46 -36.65
N ALA A 4 63.31 -28.98 -36.94
CA ALA A 4 62.13 -28.19 -37.29
C ALA A 4 61.34 -27.83 -36.02
N VAL A 5 61.22 -26.56 -35.82
CA VAL A 5 60.36 -26.01 -34.75
C VAL A 5 58.95 -25.79 -35.33
N GLY A 6 57.97 -26.56 -34.84
CA GLY A 6 56.57 -26.41 -35.19
C GLY A 6 55.91 -25.29 -34.37
N LEU A 7 55.36 -24.30 -35.07
CA LEU A 7 54.62 -23.21 -34.50
C LEU A 7 53.16 -23.63 -34.38
N ALA A 8 52.63 -23.81 -33.15
CA ALA A 8 51.24 -24.11 -32.92
C ALA A 8 50.46 -22.79 -32.83
N LEU A 9 49.56 -22.55 -33.77
CA LEU A 9 48.61 -21.46 -33.76
C LEU A 9 47.45 -21.79 -32.80
N ILE A 10 47.37 -21.08 -31.67
CA ILE A 10 46.23 -21.13 -30.76
C ILE A 10 45.17 -20.14 -31.30
N VAL A 11 44.09 -20.66 -31.86
CA VAL A 11 42.92 -19.88 -32.25
C VAL A 11 42.02 -19.70 -31.01
N THR A 12 42.07 -18.54 -30.39
CA THR A 12 41.12 -18.17 -29.31
C THR A 12 39.78 -17.73 -29.90
N TRP A 13 38.78 -18.56 -29.67
CA TRP A 13 37.38 -18.18 -29.95
C TRP A 13 36.91 -17.18 -28.87
N LEU A 14 36.77 -15.91 -29.27
CA LEU A 14 36.03 -14.92 -28.48
C LEU A 14 34.53 -15.14 -28.68
N ALA A 15 33.88 -15.74 -27.71
CA ALA A 15 32.42 -15.81 -27.65
C ALA A 15 31.89 -14.38 -27.38
N SER A 16 31.32 -13.74 -28.39
CA SER A 16 30.56 -12.50 -28.26
C SER A 16 29.25 -12.79 -27.53
N ALA A 17 29.20 -12.52 -26.24
CA ALA A 17 27.93 -12.47 -25.51
C ALA A 17 27.14 -11.27 -26.03
N SER A 18 26.04 -11.52 -26.74
CA SER A 18 25.06 -10.49 -27.06
C SER A 18 24.47 -9.93 -25.77
N PRO A 19 24.43 -8.60 -25.58
CA PRO A 19 23.71 -8.04 -24.45
C PRO A 19 22.22 -8.39 -24.62
N GLY A 20 21.73 -9.28 -23.74
CA GLY A 20 20.30 -9.52 -23.62
C GLY A 20 19.62 -8.17 -23.33
N THR A 21 18.74 -7.72 -24.20
CA THR A 21 17.89 -6.58 -23.95
C THR A 21 17.06 -6.92 -22.72
N ALA A 22 17.39 -6.30 -21.57
CA ALA A 22 16.51 -6.30 -20.43
C ALA A 22 15.19 -5.68 -20.91
N GLN A 23 14.15 -6.48 -20.94
CA GLN A 23 12.81 -6.02 -21.27
C GLN A 23 12.39 -5.12 -20.11
N GLU A 24 12.31 -3.82 -20.37
CA GLU A 24 11.85 -2.83 -19.39
C GLU A 24 10.41 -3.23 -19.03
N VAL A 25 10.21 -3.74 -17.83
CA VAL A 25 8.87 -4.06 -17.31
C VAL A 25 8.17 -2.73 -17.14
N LYS A 26 7.31 -2.38 -18.06
CA LYS A 26 6.51 -1.16 -18.01
C LYS A 26 5.60 -1.26 -16.79
N GLN A 27 5.87 -0.46 -15.77
CA GLN A 27 5.07 -0.44 -14.55
C GLN A 27 3.65 0.02 -14.89
N ASP A 28 2.65 -0.75 -14.42
CA ASP A 28 1.24 -0.44 -14.62
C ASP A 28 0.78 0.51 -13.51
N TYR A 29 0.42 1.73 -13.88
CA TYR A 29 -0.14 2.75 -12.99
C TYR A 29 -1.65 2.92 -13.15
N SER A 30 -2.36 1.98 -13.78
CA SER A 30 -3.83 2.01 -13.80
C SER A 30 -4.39 1.93 -12.38
N GLU A 31 -5.50 2.64 -12.14
CA GLU A 31 -6.16 2.59 -10.83
C GLU A 31 -6.59 1.16 -10.49
N VAL A 32 -6.38 0.80 -9.23
CA VAL A 32 -6.83 -0.47 -8.64
C VAL A 32 -8.07 -0.19 -7.79
N VAL A 33 -9.11 -0.97 -8.01
CA VAL A 33 -10.35 -0.93 -7.20
C VAL A 33 -10.56 -2.25 -6.47
N HIS A 34 -10.03 -3.35 -7.04
CA HIS A 34 -10.22 -4.70 -6.55
C HIS A 34 -8.97 -5.54 -6.85
N GLY A 35 -8.63 -6.46 -5.98
CA GLY A 35 -7.55 -7.42 -6.18
C GLY A 35 -8.00 -8.71 -6.86
N ASP A 36 -7.20 -9.76 -6.73
CA ASP A 36 -7.51 -11.09 -7.29
C ASP A 36 -8.40 -11.89 -6.32
N PRO A 37 -9.65 -12.25 -6.70
CA PRO A 37 -10.51 -13.10 -5.88
C PRO A 37 -9.91 -14.49 -5.59
N ALA A 38 -9.05 -15.00 -6.48
CA ALA A 38 -8.40 -16.27 -6.29
C ALA A 38 -7.31 -16.25 -5.22
N SER A 39 -6.89 -15.06 -4.74
CA SER A 39 -5.90 -14.90 -3.68
C SER A 39 -6.38 -15.48 -2.34
N GLY A 40 -7.69 -15.55 -2.10
CA GLY A 40 -8.28 -15.85 -0.80
C GLY A 40 -8.05 -14.79 0.26
N ILE A 41 -7.63 -13.58 -0.15
CA ILE A 41 -7.26 -12.46 0.73
C ILE A 41 -8.32 -11.36 0.65
N VAL A 42 -8.67 -10.77 1.78
CA VAL A 42 -9.33 -9.47 1.88
C VAL A 42 -8.29 -8.46 2.37
N ALA A 43 -8.06 -7.40 1.60
CA ALA A 43 -7.19 -6.31 2.06
C ALA A 43 -8.01 -5.34 2.92
N LEU A 44 -7.89 -5.47 4.25
CA LEU A 44 -8.34 -4.42 5.17
C LEU A 44 -7.32 -3.28 5.08
N THR A 45 -7.77 -2.08 4.72
CA THR A 45 -6.89 -0.93 4.57
C THR A 45 -7.37 0.22 5.43
N PHE A 46 -6.43 0.95 6.01
CA PHE A 46 -6.74 2.02 6.96
C PHE A 46 -6.16 3.34 6.49
N ASP A 47 -7.02 4.35 6.36
CA ASP A 47 -6.62 5.69 6.00
C ASP A 47 -6.37 6.52 7.26
N ALA A 48 -5.26 7.25 7.29
CA ALA A 48 -4.92 8.22 8.32
C ALA A 48 -4.88 9.62 7.70
N GLY A 49 -5.96 10.38 7.88
CA GLY A 49 -6.06 11.77 7.44
C GLY A 49 -5.30 12.74 8.36
N THR A 50 -5.83 13.94 8.60
CA THR A 50 -5.20 14.94 9.48
C THR A 50 -5.63 14.80 10.94
N GLU A 51 -6.67 14.01 11.23
CA GLU A 51 -7.16 13.77 12.58
C GLU A 51 -6.14 13.01 13.43
N GLY A 52 -6.13 13.23 14.71
CA GLY A 52 -5.16 12.63 15.64
C GLY A 52 -5.25 11.11 15.76
N GLY A 53 -4.34 10.55 16.54
CA GLY A 53 -4.15 9.11 16.70
C GLY A 53 -5.32 8.30 17.30
N GLY A 54 -6.41 8.93 17.73
CA GLY A 54 -7.67 8.33 18.16
C GLY A 54 -7.60 6.85 18.54
N ALA A 55 -8.30 6.02 17.78
CA ALA A 55 -8.28 4.56 17.92
C ALA A 55 -7.06 3.88 17.27
N ALA A 56 -6.12 4.63 16.65
CA ALA A 56 -5.00 4.05 15.90
C ALA A 56 -4.18 3.06 16.75
N ALA A 57 -3.84 3.43 17.98
CA ALA A 57 -3.10 2.54 18.88
C ALA A 57 -3.83 1.21 19.15
N GLN A 58 -5.16 1.26 19.28
CA GLN A 58 -5.99 0.07 19.49
C GLN A 58 -6.05 -0.79 18.23
N VAL A 59 -6.20 -0.20 17.04
CA VAL A 59 -6.18 -0.92 15.75
C VAL A 59 -4.85 -1.65 15.59
N LEU A 60 -3.72 -0.94 15.78
CA LEU A 60 -2.37 -1.53 15.65
C LEU A 60 -2.14 -2.65 16.67
N GLU A 61 -2.59 -2.48 17.92
CA GLU A 61 -2.47 -3.52 18.95
C GLU A 61 -3.23 -4.80 18.55
N ILE A 62 -4.49 -4.67 18.09
CA ILE A 62 -5.30 -5.82 17.66
C ILE A 62 -4.62 -6.55 16.49
N LEU A 63 -4.11 -5.81 15.50
CA LEU A 63 -3.41 -6.41 14.35
C LEU A 63 -2.13 -7.13 14.78
N ARG A 64 -1.35 -6.51 15.66
CA ARG A 64 -0.11 -7.09 16.21
C ARG A 64 -0.36 -8.37 17.01
N GLU A 65 -1.38 -8.38 17.88
CA GLU A 65 -1.76 -9.58 18.66
C GLU A 65 -2.17 -10.76 17.77
N ARG A 66 -2.73 -10.47 16.59
CA ARG A 66 -3.14 -11.47 15.60
C ARG A 66 -2.03 -11.82 14.60
N GLY A 67 -0.88 -11.12 14.62
CA GLY A 67 0.20 -11.30 13.65
C GLY A 67 -0.21 -10.97 12.23
N LEU A 68 -1.10 -9.98 12.06
CA LEU A 68 -1.64 -9.57 10.76
C LEU A 68 -0.94 -8.32 10.24
N HIS A 69 -0.68 -8.31 8.94
CA HIS A 69 -0.15 -7.15 8.24
C HIS A 69 -1.21 -6.60 7.28
N VAL A 70 -1.37 -5.29 7.27
CA VAL A 70 -2.34 -4.56 6.44
C VAL A 70 -1.65 -3.40 5.74
N THR A 71 -2.36 -2.70 4.85
CA THR A 71 -1.87 -1.47 4.22
C THR A 71 -2.47 -0.25 4.91
N LEU A 72 -1.61 0.68 5.33
CA LEU A 72 -2.03 1.96 5.88
C LEU A 72 -1.67 3.08 4.88
N PHE A 73 -2.67 3.87 4.51
CA PHE A 73 -2.52 5.07 3.68
C PHE A 73 -2.37 6.27 4.61
N LEU A 74 -1.14 6.77 4.74
CA LEU A 74 -0.79 7.79 5.73
C LEU A 74 -0.67 9.16 5.09
N SER A 75 -1.31 10.18 5.68
CA SER A 75 -0.98 11.57 5.34
C SER A 75 0.33 11.95 6.01
N GLY A 76 1.11 12.82 5.35
CA GLY A 76 2.35 13.32 5.95
C GLY A 76 2.08 14.09 7.25
N HIS A 77 1.01 14.86 7.28
CA HIS A 77 0.57 15.58 8.49
C HIS A 77 0.30 14.64 9.67
N TRP A 78 -0.36 13.49 9.44
CA TRP A 78 -0.59 12.51 10.51
C TRP A 78 0.73 11.91 11.02
N VAL A 79 1.66 11.60 10.13
CA VAL A 79 2.99 11.05 10.47
C VAL A 79 3.78 12.05 11.32
N ASP A 80 3.81 13.32 10.95
CA ASP A 80 4.49 14.38 11.71
C ASP A 80 3.92 14.55 13.13
N HIS A 81 2.62 14.33 13.31
CA HIS A 81 1.94 14.50 14.59
C HIS A 81 1.86 13.23 15.44
N ASN A 82 2.14 12.06 14.85
CA ASN A 82 2.10 10.75 15.52
C ASN A 82 3.36 9.92 15.25
N PRO A 83 4.58 10.46 15.44
CA PRO A 83 5.81 9.79 14.98
C PRO A 83 6.04 8.42 15.63
N GLU A 84 5.65 8.24 16.90
CA GLU A 84 5.82 6.95 17.59
C GLU A 84 4.88 5.88 17.01
N LEU A 85 3.62 6.22 16.74
CA LEU A 85 2.67 5.31 16.09
C LEU A 85 3.09 5.01 14.64
N ALA A 86 3.59 6.02 13.93
CA ALA A 86 4.10 5.85 12.57
C ALA A 86 5.29 4.88 12.53
N GLN A 87 6.25 5.01 13.45
CA GLN A 87 7.38 4.07 13.57
C GLN A 87 6.91 2.66 13.95
N GLN A 88 5.87 2.55 14.80
CA GLN A 88 5.29 1.27 15.20
C GLN A 88 4.69 0.53 13.99
N ILE A 89 4.02 1.24 13.07
CA ILE A 89 3.46 0.67 11.84
C ILE A 89 4.53 -0.07 11.03
N VAL A 90 5.71 0.52 10.86
CA VAL A 90 6.82 -0.12 10.13
C VAL A 90 7.43 -1.26 10.95
N ALA A 91 7.59 -1.07 12.27
CA ALA A 91 8.16 -2.08 13.16
C ALA A 91 7.29 -3.36 13.20
N ASP A 92 5.97 -3.20 13.09
CA ASP A 92 5.01 -4.32 13.04
C ASP A 92 4.88 -4.93 11.62
N GLY A 93 5.60 -4.40 10.63
CA GLY A 93 5.65 -4.97 9.28
C GLY A 93 4.46 -4.64 8.38
N HIS A 94 3.70 -3.60 8.69
CA HIS A 94 2.61 -3.14 7.84
C HIS A 94 3.13 -2.49 6.55
N GLU A 95 2.32 -2.57 5.49
CA GLU A 95 2.57 -1.87 4.24
C GLU A 95 2.15 -0.40 4.37
N VAL A 96 3.05 0.52 4.02
CA VAL A 96 2.82 1.96 4.09
C VAL A 96 2.56 2.49 2.68
N ALA A 97 1.54 3.34 2.54
CA ALA A 97 1.14 3.97 1.31
C ALA A 97 0.81 5.46 1.54
N ASN A 98 0.73 6.22 0.45
CA ASN A 98 0.58 7.68 0.48
C ASN A 98 -0.89 8.11 0.56
N HIS A 99 -1.19 9.11 1.39
CA HIS A 99 -2.52 9.73 1.48
C HIS A 99 -2.48 11.26 1.38
N SER A 100 -1.52 11.80 0.59
CA SER A 100 -1.15 13.21 0.49
C SER A 100 -0.62 13.79 1.80
N TYR A 101 -0.12 15.04 1.79
CA TYR A 101 0.42 15.64 3.01
C TYR A 101 -0.67 16.27 3.87
N ASP A 102 -1.40 17.25 3.33
CA ASP A 102 -2.43 18.01 4.06
C ASP A 102 -3.85 17.46 3.87
N HIS A 103 -3.99 16.29 3.22
CA HIS A 103 -5.29 15.66 2.96
C HIS A 103 -6.29 16.55 2.20
N PRO A 104 -5.89 17.28 1.14
CA PRO A 104 -6.82 18.12 0.36
C PRO A 104 -7.59 17.30 -0.68
N ASP A 105 -8.67 17.89 -1.22
CA ASP A 105 -9.25 17.42 -2.47
C ASP A 105 -8.28 17.72 -3.65
N LEU A 106 -7.56 16.69 -4.10
CA LEU A 106 -6.54 16.81 -5.15
C LEU A 106 -7.11 17.31 -6.48
N THR A 107 -8.41 17.18 -6.70
CA THR A 107 -9.04 17.68 -7.95
C THR A 107 -9.07 19.19 -8.04
N THR A 108 -8.91 19.89 -6.92
CA THR A 108 -8.90 21.35 -6.82
C THR A 108 -7.50 21.96 -6.94
N LEU A 109 -6.46 21.13 -6.86
CA LEU A 109 -5.07 21.55 -6.88
C LEU A 109 -4.52 21.63 -8.33
N SER A 110 -3.46 22.43 -8.52
CA SER A 110 -2.64 22.37 -9.74
C SER A 110 -1.77 21.10 -9.75
N ASP A 111 -1.26 20.72 -10.93
CA ASP A 111 -0.40 19.54 -11.08
C ASP A 111 0.84 19.60 -10.17
N GLY A 112 1.48 20.78 -10.09
CA GLY A 112 2.65 20.98 -9.22
C GLY A 112 2.33 20.84 -7.74
N GLN A 113 1.12 21.24 -7.30
CA GLN A 113 0.69 21.03 -5.92
C GLN A 113 0.40 19.56 -5.64
N ILE A 114 -0.21 18.82 -6.58
CA ILE A 114 -0.43 17.38 -6.45
C ILE A 114 0.92 16.66 -6.30
N VAL A 115 1.90 16.97 -7.15
CA VAL A 115 3.25 16.40 -7.05
C VAL A 115 3.86 16.70 -5.69
N TRP A 116 3.76 17.95 -5.23
CA TRP A 116 4.27 18.35 -3.91
C TRP A 116 3.62 17.56 -2.76
N GLU A 117 2.30 17.43 -2.78
CA GLU A 117 1.54 16.67 -1.77
C GLU A 117 2.02 15.21 -1.65
N LEU A 118 2.27 14.57 -2.80
CA LEU A 118 2.70 13.18 -2.85
C LEU A 118 4.18 13.02 -2.48
N ASP A 119 5.07 13.83 -3.06
CA ASP A 119 6.50 13.72 -2.86
C ASP A 119 6.90 14.14 -1.44
N TYR A 120 6.28 15.20 -0.91
CA TYR A 120 6.57 15.66 0.45
C TYR A 120 6.10 14.65 1.50
N THR A 121 4.96 13.99 1.28
CA THR A 121 4.52 12.86 2.12
C THR A 121 5.55 11.74 2.13
N ASP A 122 6.04 11.32 0.95
CA ASP A 122 7.06 10.26 0.85
C ASP A 122 8.36 10.65 1.57
N GLN A 123 8.74 11.93 1.49
CA GLN A 123 9.90 12.46 2.22
C GLN A 123 9.69 12.39 3.74
N VAL A 124 8.54 12.85 4.26
CA VAL A 124 8.22 12.80 5.69
C VAL A 124 8.19 11.36 6.20
N VAL A 125 7.55 10.46 5.47
CA VAL A 125 7.53 9.02 5.80
C VAL A 125 8.95 8.46 5.82
N SER A 126 9.80 8.83 4.87
CA SER A 126 11.21 8.41 4.86
C SER A 126 11.98 8.93 6.06
N ASP A 127 11.80 10.18 6.42
CA ASP A 127 12.54 10.83 7.50
C ASP A 127 12.12 10.32 8.89
N VAL A 128 10.82 10.08 9.09
CA VAL A 128 10.25 9.67 10.39
C VAL A 128 10.25 8.16 10.57
N MET A 129 9.92 7.41 9.52
CA MET A 129 9.65 5.97 9.59
C MET A 129 10.76 5.12 8.97
N GLY A 130 11.67 5.70 8.17
CA GLY A 130 12.68 4.96 7.41
C GLY A 130 12.07 4.08 6.30
N ALA A 131 10.88 4.41 5.83
CA ALA A 131 10.14 3.68 4.80
C ALA A 131 9.79 4.60 3.63
N HIS A 132 9.18 4.07 2.58
CA HIS A 132 8.67 4.84 1.44
C HIS A 132 7.22 4.48 1.16
N THR A 133 6.45 5.44 0.62
CA THR A 133 5.04 5.27 0.30
C THR A 133 4.80 4.74 -1.12
N ARG A 134 5.81 4.84 -1.99
CA ARG A 134 5.71 4.30 -3.36
C ARG A 134 5.65 2.77 -3.35
N PRO A 135 4.89 2.14 -4.26
CA PRO A 135 4.25 2.77 -5.43
C PRO A 135 2.78 3.16 -5.22
N TYR A 136 2.23 3.14 -4.03
CA TYR A 136 0.79 3.27 -3.83
C TYR A 136 0.40 4.61 -3.21
N PHE A 137 -0.73 5.15 -3.71
CA PHE A 137 -1.41 6.26 -3.04
C PHE A 137 -2.92 6.05 -3.05
N ARG A 138 -3.61 6.68 -2.12
CA ARG A 138 -5.07 6.81 -2.14
C ARG A 138 -5.43 8.28 -2.11
N PRO A 139 -6.28 8.77 -3.05
CA PRO A 139 -6.70 10.16 -3.04
C PRO A 139 -7.62 10.42 -1.83
N PRO A 140 -7.39 11.52 -1.07
CA PRO A 140 -8.26 11.95 0.00
C PRO A 140 -9.73 12.05 -0.44
N PHE A 141 -10.65 11.64 0.44
CA PHE A 141 -12.10 11.59 0.16
C PHE A 141 -12.50 10.70 -1.03
N GLY A 142 -11.58 9.95 -1.61
CA GLY A 142 -11.74 9.29 -2.90
C GLY A 142 -11.90 10.29 -4.06
N ALA A 143 -11.61 11.57 -3.85
CA ALA A 143 -11.76 12.62 -4.85
C ALA A 143 -10.66 12.54 -5.92
N ARG A 144 -11.04 12.12 -7.11
CA ARG A 144 -10.12 11.94 -8.23
C ARG A 144 -10.77 12.17 -9.58
N ASN A 145 -9.94 12.49 -10.54
CA ASN A 145 -10.30 12.54 -11.94
C ASN A 145 -9.09 12.08 -12.78
N ARG A 146 -9.26 11.97 -14.08
CA ARG A 146 -8.19 11.50 -14.97
C ARG A 146 -6.89 12.29 -14.79
N ARG A 147 -6.96 13.64 -14.65
CA ARG A 147 -5.78 14.48 -14.46
C ARG A 147 -5.01 14.11 -13.19
N VAL A 148 -5.70 13.94 -12.05
CA VAL A 148 -5.08 13.54 -10.77
C VAL A 148 -4.36 12.20 -10.93
N LEU A 149 -5.01 11.21 -11.54
CA LEU A 149 -4.43 9.89 -11.76
C LEU A 149 -3.20 9.95 -12.67
N ASP A 150 -3.25 10.74 -13.74
CA ASP A 150 -2.12 10.88 -14.68
C ASP A 150 -0.92 11.58 -14.02
N VAL A 151 -1.16 12.63 -13.20
CA VAL A 151 -0.10 13.31 -12.45
C VAL A 151 0.53 12.39 -11.42
N ALA A 152 -0.28 11.64 -10.65
CA ALA A 152 0.23 10.67 -9.68
C ALA A 152 1.05 9.56 -10.36
N ALA A 153 0.57 9.03 -11.49
CA ALA A 153 1.30 8.03 -12.28
C ALA A 153 2.65 8.57 -12.78
N ALA A 154 2.70 9.82 -13.26
CA ALA A 154 3.94 10.48 -13.68
C ALA A 154 4.93 10.66 -12.51
N SER A 155 4.43 10.74 -11.27
CA SER A 155 5.23 10.83 -10.03
C SER A 155 5.58 9.44 -9.45
N GLY A 156 5.23 8.35 -10.13
CA GLY A 156 5.55 6.98 -9.70
C GLY A 156 4.56 6.40 -8.68
N PHE A 157 3.33 6.93 -8.63
CA PHE A 157 2.28 6.43 -7.74
C PHE A 157 1.13 5.80 -8.52
N ARG A 158 0.69 4.65 -8.05
CA ARG A 158 -0.50 3.95 -8.52
C ARG A 158 -1.66 4.21 -7.57
N SER A 159 -2.81 4.64 -8.09
CA SER A 159 -4.01 4.86 -7.29
C SER A 159 -4.60 3.52 -6.83
N ILE A 160 -4.76 3.38 -5.53
CA ILE A 160 -5.49 2.29 -4.88
C ILE A 160 -6.77 2.86 -4.31
N TYR A 161 -7.87 2.54 -4.96
CA TYR A 161 -9.20 2.88 -4.48
C TYR A 161 -9.71 1.77 -3.54
N TRP A 162 -11.00 1.58 -3.43
CA TRP A 162 -11.62 0.49 -2.68
C TRP A 162 -12.81 -0.09 -3.43
N SER A 163 -13.10 -1.34 -3.17
CA SER A 163 -14.32 -2.02 -3.63
C SER A 163 -15.41 -2.01 -2.56
N LEU A 164 -15.03 -1.92 -1.29
CA LEU A 164 -15.96 -1.87 -0.16
C LEU A 164 -15.58 -0.74 0.80
N ASP A 165 -16.53 0.18 1.02
CA ASP A 165 -16.47 1.20 2.05
C ASP A 165 -17.13 0.68 3.33
N SER A 166 -16.41 0.65 4.45
CA SER A 166 -16.93 0.20 5.75
C SER A 166 -18.04 1.10 6.30
N GLY A 167 -17.97 2.40 5.99
CA GLY A 167 -18.87 3.42 6.51
C GLY A 167 -18.53 3.90 7.92
N ASP A 168 -17.34 3.62 8.39
CA ASP A 168 -16.86 3.97 9.72
C ASP A 168 -16.67 5.48 9.93
N TRP A 169 -16.51 6.24 8.85
CA TRP A 169 -16.41 7.71 8.82
C TRP A 169 -17.75 8.42 8.93
N LEU A 170 -18.87 7.69 8.83
CA LEU A 170 -20.19 8.29 8.90
C LEU A 170 -20.47 8.84 10.31
N PRO A 171 -21.14 10.01 10.42
CA PRO A 171 -21.61 10.49 11.70
C PRO A 171 -22.45 9.41 12.41
N ARG A 172 -22.10 9.08 13.65
CA ARG A 172 -22.75 8.03 14.46
C ARG A 172 -22.53 6.59 13.93
N ALA A 173 -21.44 6.32 13.21
CA ALA A 173 -21.03 4.96 12.92
C ALA A 173 -20.92 4.18 14.24
N THR A 174 -21.36 2.94 14.24
CA THR A 174 -21.22 2.02 15.37
C THR A 174 -20.44 0.79 14.93
N SER A 175 -19.73 0.17 15.86
CA SER A 175 -18.97 -1.06 15.59
C SER A 175 -19.85 -2.17 15.00
N GLY A 176 -21.08 -2.30 15.49
CA GLY A 176 -22.04 -3.27 14.94
C GLY A 176 -22.45 -2.97 13.49
N ALA A 177 -22.58 -1.68 13.10
CA ALA A 177 -22.89 -1.30 11.72
C ALA A 177 -21.72 -1.53 10.79
N VAL A 178 -20.50 -1.16 11.22
CA VAL A 178 -19.24 -1.37 10.48
C VAL A 178 -18.99 -2.87 10.27
N ALA A 179 -18.96 -3.66 11.34
CA ALA A 179 -18.79 -5.10 11.25
C ALA A 179 -19.88 -5.75 10.37
N GLY A 180 -21.16 -5.39 10.61
CA GLY A 180 -22.28 -5.93 9.83
C GLY A 180 -22.18 -5.63 8.33
N LYS A 181 -21.69 -4.45 7.94
CA LYS A 181 -21.48 -4.08 6.54
C LYS A 181 -20.33 -4.89 5.92
N ILE A 182 -19.16 -4.92 6.59
CA ILE A 182 -18.01 -5.68 6.12
C ILE A 182 -18.38 -7.17 5.99
N LEU A 183 -18.92 -7.78 7.03
CA LEU A 183 -19.25 -9.22 7.05
C LEU A 183 -20.32 -9.63 6.05
N ARG A 184 -21.17 -8.70 5.64
CA ARG A 184 -22.24 -8.97 4.65
C ARG A 184 -21.75 -8.87 3.22
N TYR A 185 -20.81 -7.98 2.92
CA TYR A 185 -20.47 -7.62 1.55
C TYR A 185 -19.05 -7.94 1.15
N ALA A 186 -18.13 -8.13 2.11
CA ALA A 186 -16.76 -8.46 1.77
C ALA A 186 -16.64 -9.87 1.17
N GLU A 187 -15.80 -9.97 0.15
CA GLU A 187 -15.38 -11.20 -0.51
C GLU A 187 -13.86 -11.21 -0.73
N PRO A 188 -13.23 -12.38 -0.89
CA PRO A 188 -11.82 -12.43 -1.28
C PRO A 188 -11.55 -11.61 -2.55
N GLY A 189 -10.46 -10.85 -2.53
CA GLY A 189 -10.10 -9.88 -3.57
C GLY A 189 -10.52 -8.45 -3.23
N ASP A 190 -11.44 -8.25 -2.27
CA ASP A 190 -11.84 -6.89 -1.89
C ASP A 190 -10.71 -6.10 -1.23
N ILE A 191 -10.76 -4.79 -1.52
CA ILE A 191 -10.01 -3.75 -0.81
C ILE A 191 -11.03 -2.97 0.00
N VAL A 192 -10.99 -3.12 1.32
CA VAL A 192 -11.91 -2.47 2.25
C VAL A 192 -11.26 -1.21 2.78
N VAL A 193 -11.97 -0.08 2.72
CA VAL A 193 -11.51 1.18 3.35
C VAL A 193 -12.11 1.33 4.74
N GLU A 194 -11.22 1.59 5.70
CA GLU A 194 -11.48 1.98 7.08
C GLU A 194 -10.56 3.14 7.47
N HIS A 195 -10.74 3.73 8.65
CA HIS A 195 -9.92 4.85 9.12
C HIS A 195 -9.30 4.52 10.49
N VAL A 196 -8.00 4.80 10.66
CA VAL A 196 -7.26 4.50 11.91
C VAL A 196 -7.80 5.27 13.12
N GLY A 197 -8.43 6.42 12.89
CA GLY A 197 -9.02 7.27 13.94
C GLY A 197 -10.45 6.88 14.35
N SER A 198 -11.03 5.85 13.73
CA SER A 198 -12.40 5.43 13.97
C SER A 198 -12.52 4.45 15.15
N ASP A 199 -13.13 4.88 16.26
CA ASP A 199 -13.48 4.00 17.37
C ASP A 199 -14.40 2.84 16.91
N ALA A 200 -15.31 3.13 15.97
CA ALA A 200 -16.21 2.12 15.42
C ALA A 200 -15.48 1.02 14.67
N SER A 201 -14.42 1.36 13.90
CA SER A 201 -13.55 0.37 13.24
C SER A 201 -12.74 -0.42 14.27
N ALA A 202 -12.09 0.25 15.22
CA ALA A 202 -11.30 -0.43 16.24
C ALA A 202 -12.12 -1.46 17.04
N GLU A 203 -13.33 -1.09 17.43
CA GLU A 203 -14.25 -2.00 18.14
C GLU A 203 -14.84 -3.11 17.23
N ALA A 204 -15.01 -2.86 15.91
CA ALA A 204 -15.54 -3.83 14.96
C ALA A 204 -14.48 -4.89 14.57
N LEU A 205 -13.21 -4.49 14.54
CA LEU A 205 -12.12 -5.27 13.98
C LEU A 205 -12.00 -6.69 14.55
N PRO A 206 -12.06 -6.95 15.86
CA PRO A 206 -11.99 -8.32 16.40
C PRO A 206 -13.08 -9.24 15.84
N VAL A 207 -14.32 -8.73 15.73
CA VAL A 207 -15.47 -9.51 15.22
C VAL A 207 -15.32 -9.80 13.73
N VAL A 208 -14.80 -8.85 12.95
CA VAL A 208 -14.53 -9.03 11.51
C VAL A 208 -13.43 -10.08 11.31
N LEU A 209 -12.34 -9.99 12.06
CA LEU A 209 -11.22 -10.93 11.96
C LEU A 209 -11.63 -12.35 12.35
N ASP A 210 -12.37 -12.53 13.45
CA ASP A 210 -12.88 -13.84 13.89
C ASP A 210 -13.76 -14.51 12.83
N GLU A 211 -14.61 -13.72 12.16
CA GLU A 211 -15.48 -14.25 11.12
C GLU A 211 -14.71 -14.56 9.83
N PHE A 212 -13.71 -13.75 9.45
CA PHE A 212 -12.86 -14.05 8.31
C PHE A 212 -12.07 -15.34 8.52
N ASP A 213 -11.51 -15.54 9.71
CA ASP A 213 -10.86 -16.80 10.10
C ASP A 213 -11.83 -17.97 9.97
N ARG A 214 -13.06 -17.84 10.46
CA ARG A 214 -14.10 -18.87 10.36
C ARG A 214 -14.48 -19.21 8.90
N ARG A 215 -14.41 -18.22 8.00
CA ARG A 215 -14.64 -18.41 6.55
C ARG A 215 -13.40 -18.98 5.84
N GLY A 216 -12.27 -19.07 6.51
CA GLY A 216 -11.00 -19.47 5.90
C GLY A 216 -10.41 -18.39 4.99
N TRP A 217 -10.78 -17.11 5.18
CA TRP A 217 -10.24 -15.99 4.45
C TRP A 217 -9.01 -15.43 5.19
N ARG A 218 -8.06 -14.94 4.42
CA ARG A 218 -6.88 -14.25 4.99
C ARG A 218 -7.06 -12.75 4.92
N VAL A 219 -6.57 -12.04 5.92
CA VAL A 219 -6.33 -10.61 5.83
C VAL A 219 -4.90 -10.40 5.34
N GLY A 220 -4.70 -9.44 4.45
CA GLY A 220 -3.38 -9.13 3.91
C GLY A 220 -3.28 -7.71 3.38
N THR A 221 -2.10 -7.40 2.83
CA THR A 221 -1.79 -6.10 2.26
C THR A 221 -2.36 -5.93 0.85
N VAL A 222 -2.34 -4.68 0.35
CA VAL A 222 -2.69 -4.40 -1.06
C VAL A 222 -1.75 -5.15 -1.99
N SER A 223 -0.44 -5.18 -1.72
CA SER A 223 0.52 -5.95 -2.53
C SER A 223 0.16 -7.43 -2.59
N GLU A 224 -0.25 -8.04 -1.48
CA GLU A 224 -0.62 -9.45 -1.44
C GLU A 224 -1.91 -9.76 -2.21
N VAL A 225 -2.95 -8.92 -2.05
CA VAL A 225 -4.23 -9.13 -2.77
C VAL A 225 -4.07 -8.92 -4.27
N LEU A 226 -3.05 -8.17 -4.70
CA LEU A 226 -2.67 -7.98 -6.10
C LEU A 226 -1.75 -9.09 -6.63
N GLY A 227 -1.39 -10.07 -5.80
CA GLY A 227 -0.47 -11.15 -6.18
C GLY A 227 0.99 -10.70 -6.31
N LEU A 228 1.33 -9.52 -5.83
CA LEU A 228 2.69 -9.01 -5.78
C LEU A 228 3.34 -9.52 -4.49
N ARG A 229 4.38 -10.35 -4.61
CA ARG A 229 5.15 -10.76 -3.44
C ARG A 229 5.96 -9.56 -2.95
N GLN A 230 5.87 -9.23 -1.66
CA GLN A 230 6.90 -8.40 -1.04
C GLN A 230 8.23 -9.15 -1.19
N GLU A 231 9.15 -8.60 -1.97
CA GLU A 231 10.54 -9.04 -1.90
C GLU A 231 11.01 -8.71 -0.48
N ALA A 232 11.24 -9.75 0.32
CA ALA A 232 11.78 -9.58 1.66
C ALA A 232 13.08 -8.77 1.52
N SER A 233 13.09 -7.56 2.03
CA SER A 233 14.31 -6.75 2.15
C SER A 233 15.28 -7.54 3.03
N ARG A 234 16.32 -8.08 2.38
CA ARG A 234 17.45 -8.74 3.04
C ARG A 234 18.45 -7.71 3.54
#